data_e64eb2015dc8773a5fe6fce69cd02a0c
#
_entry.id   e64eb2015dc8773a5fe6fce69cd02a0c
#
_cell.length_a   1.000
_cell.length_b   1.000
_cell.length_c   1.000
_cell.angle_alpha   90.00
_cell.angle_beta   90.00
_cell.angle_gamma   90.00
#
_symmetry.space_group_name_H-M   'P 1'
#
loop_
_entity.id
_entity.type
_entity.pdbx_description
1 polymer ?
#
loop_
_entity_poly.entity_id
_entity_poly.type
_entity_poly.pdbx_seq_one_letter_code
_entity_poly.pdbx_strand_id
1 'polypeptide(L)'
;VDSAILGSNHMYLQGRQFVDPEGILSTIPAVSQVMIGFVCGKIIIDIKDNDRRMLNLFLIGTTLLFAGYLLSYACPLNKRLWSPSFVLLTCGIAALSLALLLYIIDVKQNKKWFSFFEAFGANPLVIYVFSCIAGGLLVHWHIHTTVFNNLLNPLFGNYFGSFMYGVFFLLFNGLLGYVLLKRKIYIKL
;
A
#
# COMPACT_ATOMS: atom_id res chain seq x y z
N VAL A 1 -7.24 -20.21 15.38
CA VAL A 1 -8.56 -19.57 15.53
C VAL A 1 -9.37 -19.85 14.27
N ASP A 2 -8.92 -19.36 13.11
CA ASP A 2 -9.68 -19.42 11.85
C ASP A 2 -10.00 -20.86 11.43
N SER A 3 -9.03 -21.78 11.53
CA SER A 3 -9.25 -23.20 11.26
C SER A 3 -10.25 -23.87 12.21
N ALA A 4 -10.33 -23.40 13.46
CA ALA A 4 -11.26 -23.91 14.45
C ALA A 4 -12.71 -23.41 14.24
N ILE A 5 -12.87 -22.20 13.64
CA ILE A 5 -14.17 -21.57 13.44
C ILE A 5 -14.70 -21.85 12.04
N LEU A 6 -13.86 -21.68 11.01
CA LEU A 6 -14.27 -21.81 9.60
C LEU A 6 -14.17 -23.24 9.07
N GLY A 7 -13.35 -24.09 9.71
CA GLY A 7 -13.03 -25.44 9.23
C GLY A 7 -12.03 -25.42 8.07
N SER A 8 -11.32 -26.54 7.91
CA SER A 8 -10.26 -26.68 6.89
C SER A 8 -10.75 -26.56 5.44
N ASN A 9 -12.02 -26.83 5.19
CA ASN A 9 -12.61 -26.80 3.83
C ASN A 9 -12.80 -25.37 3.27
N HIS A 10 -12.73 -24.34 4.12
CA HIS A 10 -12.91 -22.93 3.75
C HIS A 10 -11.59 -22.15 3.80
N MET A 11 -10.46 -22.85 3.87
CA MET A 11 -9.14 -22.24 3.96
C MET A 11 -8.25 -22.64 2.78
N TYR A 12 -7.33 -21.75 2.42
CA TYR A 12 -6.33 -22.06 1.38
C TYR A 12 -5.31 -23.06 1.91
N LEU A 13 -5.04 -24.10 1.14
CA LEU A 13 -3.96 -25.04 1.43
C LEU A 13 -2.64 -24.49 0.87
N GLN A 14 -1.73 -24.11 1.75
CA GLN A 14 -0.39 -23.68 1.38
C GLN A 14 0.66 -24.66 1.91
N GLY A 15 1.16 -25.51 1.03
CA GLY A 15 2.01 -26.63 1.44
C GLY A 15 1.24 -27.62 2.28
N ARG A 16 1.59 -27.75 3.57
CA ARG A 16 0.92 -28.65 4.54
C ARG A 16 0.06 -27.91 5.58
N GLN A 17 -0.09 -26.59 5.43
CA GLN A 17 -0.82 -25.77 6.40
C GLN A 17 -2.02 -25.10 5.76
N PHE A 18 -3.12 -25.06 6.48
CA PHE A 18 -4.28 -24.25 6.12
C PHE A 18 -4.06 -22.82 6.59
N VAL A 19 -4.11 -21.89 5.66
CA VAL A 19 -3.89 -20.45 5.91
C VAL A 19 -5.05 -19.69 5.30
N ASP A 20 -5.62 -18.80 6.08
CA ASP A 20 -6.56 -17.81 5.56
C ASP A 20 -5.95 -16.41 5.69
N PRO A 21 -5.51 -15.80 4.57
CA PRO A 21 -4.95 -14.45 4.59
C PRO A 21 -6.00 -13.37 4.92
N GLU A 22 -7.28 -13.68 4.80
CA GLU A 22 -8.42 -12.81 5.09
C GLU A 22 -9.26 -13.32 6.28
N GLY A 23 -8.63 -14.05 7.19
CA GLY A 23 -9.29 -14.70 8.32
C GLY A 23 -9.84 -13.72 9.37
N ILE A 24 -10.66 -14.27 10.28
CA ILE A 24 -11.32 -13.52 11.35
C ILE A 24 -10.28 -12.82 12.24
N LEU A 25 -9.20 -13.52 12.58
CA LEU A 25 -8.16 -12.98 13.46
C LEU A 25 -7.41 -11.80 12.79
N SER A 26 -7.17 -11.86 11.49
CA SER A 26 -6.49 -10.80 10.73
C SER A 26 -7.35 -9.54 10.56
N THR A 27 -8.65 -9.64 10.74
CA THR A 27 -9.57 -8.49 10.70
C THR A 27 -9.30 -7.49 11.82
N ILE A 28 -8.90 -7.93 13.02
CA ILE A 28 -8.63 -7.05 14.15
C ILE A 28 -7.47 -6.07 13.86
N PRO A 29 -6.28 -6.53 13.43
CA PRO A 29 -5.20 -5.63 13.03
C PRO A 29 -5.57 -4.77 11.81
N ALA A 30 -6.38 -5.29 10.86
CA ALA A 30 -6.83 -4.52 9.72
C ALA A 30 -7.71 -3.32 10.13
N VAL A 31 -8.66 -3.53 11.05
CA VAL A 31 -9.45 -2.43 11.65
C VAL A 31 -8.55 -1.42 12.35
N SER A 32 -7.56 -1.89 13.12
CA SER A 32 -6.59 -1.01 13.79
C SER A 32 -5.82 -0.15 12.79
N GLN A 33 -5.44 -0.70 11.63
CA GLN A 33 -4.78 0.04 10.55
C GLN A 33 -5.67 1.17 10.01
N VAL A 34 -6.95 0.89 9.79
CA VAL A 34 -7.92 1.90 9.33
C VAL A 34 -8.07 3.01 10.37
N MET A 35 -8.16 2.66 11.67
CA MET A 35 -8.26 3.65 12.75
C MET A 35 -7.01 4.54 12.84
N ILE A 36 -5.81 3.98 12.70
CA ILE A 36 -4.56 4.76 12.66
C ILE A 36 -4.59 5.73 11.46
N GLY A 37 -5.00 5.25 10.29
CA GLY A 37 -5.16 6.08 9.09
C GLY A 37 -6.16 7.23 9.31
N PHE A 38 -7.29 6.95 9.97
CA PHE A 38 -8.28 7.97 10.34
C PHE A 38 -7.70 9.03 11.26
N VAL A 39 -6.95 8.65 12.28
CA VAL A 39 -6.27 9.59 13.20
C VAL A 39 -5.28 10.47 12.44
N CYS A 40 -4.46 9.90 11.55
CA CYS A 40 -3.54 10.67 10.71
C CYS A 40 -4.28 11.65 9.80
N GLY A 41 -5.39 11.21 9.18
CA GLY A 41 -6.24 12.08 8.36
C GLY A 41 -6.86 13.22 9.17
N LYS A 42 -7.34 12.94 10.38
CA LYS A 42 -7.87 13.96 11.29
C LYS A 42 -6.84 15.01 11.68
N ILE A 43 -5.60 14.62 11.95
CA ILE A 43 -4.50 15.55 12.23
C ILE A 43 -4.30 16.52 11.06
N ILE A 44 -4.37 16.02 9.82
CA ILE A 44 -4.20 16.86 8.63
C ILE A 44 -5.36 17.86 8.47
N ILE A 45 -6.59 17.45 8.79
CA ILE A 45 -7.79 18.28 8.62
C ILE A 45 -7.90 19.31 9.74
N ASP A 46 -7.73 18.89 11.01
CA ASP A 46 -8.02 19.73 12.18
C ASP A 46 -6.90 20.74 12.47
N ILE A 47 -5.65 20.37 12.22
CA ILE A 47 -4.50 21.24 12.51
C ILE A 47 -4.20 22.08 11.27
N LYS A 48 -4.32 23.41 11.37
CA LYS A 48 -4.06 24.33 10.25
C LYS A 48 -2.59 24.61 10.02
N ASP A 49 -1.78 24.53 11.07
CA ASP A 49 -0.35 24.79 11.03
C ASP A 49 0.41 23.60 10.45
N ASN A 50 1.14 23.81 9.35
CA ASN A 50 1.88 22.76 8.66
C ASN A 50 3.01 22.17 9.51
N ASP A 51 3.70 22.97 10.31
CA ASP A 51 4.80 22.48 11.15
C ASP A 51 4.27 21.53 12.24
N ARG A 52 3.15 21.89 12.86
CA ARG A 52 2.48 21.02 13.85
C ARG A 52 1.91 19.75 13.21
N ARG A 53 1.35 19.82 11.99
CA ARG A 53 0.90 18.64 11.24
C ARG A 53 2.05 17.66 11.05
N MET A 54 3.16 18.16 10.50
CA MET A 54 4.34 17.36 10.23
C MET A 54 4.92 16.77 11.52
N LEU A 55 5.06 17.57 12.58
CA LEU A 55 5.57 17.12 13.87
C LEU A 55 4.72 15.97 14.44
N ASN A 56 3.39 16.14 14.46
CA ASN A 56 2.49 15.10 14.99
C ASN A 56 2.56 13.81 14.17
N LEU A 57 2.56 13.90 12.83
CA LEU A 57 2.70 12.74 11.96
C LEU A 57 4.07 12.07 12.11
N PHE A 58 5.13 12.86 12.28
CA PHE A 58 6.47 12.35 12.53
C PHE A 58 6.54 11.61 13.87
N LEU A 59 6.00 12.19 14.94
CA LEU A 59 5.97 11.57 16.26
C LEU A 59 5.16 10.27 16.26
N ILE A 60 3.96 10.28 15.69
CA ILE A 60 3.13 9.08 15.56
C ILE A 60 3.85 8.04 14.69
N GLY A 61 4.37 8.44 13.53
CA GLY A 61 5.06 7.55 12.62
C GLY A 61 6.28 6.88 13.26
N THR A 62 7.10 7.65 13.95
CA THR A 62 8.29 7.16 14.66
C THR A 62 7.89 6.19 15.78
N THR A 63 6.91 6.57 16.60
CA THR A 63 6.42 5.72 17.70
C THR A 63 5.88 4.38 17.19
N LEU A 64 5.04 4.42 16.15
CA LEU A 64 4.48 3.20 15.53
C LEU A 64 5.57 2.32 14.92
N LEU A 65 6.55 2.94 14.25
CA LEU A 65 7.66 2.22 13.63
C LEU A 65 8.50 1.50 14.69
N PHE A 66 8.89 2.18 15.76
CA PHE A 66 9.63 1.57 16.88
C PHE A 66 8.80 0.49 17.58
N ALA A 67 7.54 0.76 17.88
CA ALA A 67 6.64 -0.22 18.49
C ALA A 67 6.47 -1.47 17.60
N GLY A 68 6.27 -1.29 16.31
CA GLY A 68 6.18 -2.38 15.34
C GLY A 68 7.48 -3.19 15.25
N TYR A 69 8.63 -2.51 15.24
CA TYR A 69 9.92 -3.16 15.23
C TYR A 69 10.17 -3.97 16.52
N LEU A 70 9.93 -3.39 17.67
CA LEU A 70 10.09 -4.10 18.96
C LEU A 70 9.12 -5.28 19.07
N LEU A 71 7.86 -5.09 18.65
CA LEU A 71 6.87 -6.16 18.66
C LEU A 71 7.22 -7.30 17.69
N SER A 72 8.02 -7.03 16.65
CA SER A 72 8.42 -8.04 15.67
C SER A 72 9.25 -9.19 16.26
N TYR A 73 9.92 -8.96 17.40
CA TYR A 73 10.64 -10.01 18.13
C TYR A 73 9.70 -11.02 18.79
N ALA A 74 8.52 -10.58 19.24
CA ALA A 74 7.51 -11.45 19.86
C ALA A 74 6.48 -11.94 18.83
N CYS A 75 6.15 -11.11 17.84
CA CYS A 75 5.18 -11.40 16.78
C CYS A 75 5.82 -11.09 15.43
N PRO A 76 6.35 -12.09 14.70
CA PRO A 76 7.04 -11.88 13.43
C PRO A 76 6.21 -11.11 12.40
N LEU A 77 6.89 -10.29 11.61
CA LEU A 77 6.28 -9.52 10.53
C LEU A 77 5.70 -10.48 9.47
N ASN A 78 4.39 -10.51 9.37
CA ASN A 78 3.71 -11.35 8.40
C ASN A 78 2.58 -10.60 7.71
N LYS A 79 2.80 -10.26 6.43
CA LYS A 79 1.80 -9.60 5.59
C LYS A 79 0.57 -10.48 5.35
N ARG A 80 0.74 -11.81 5.24
CA ARG A 80 -0.38 -12.72 4.92
C ARG A 80 -1.36 -12.87 6.08
N LEU A 81 -0.83 -12.87 7.31
CA LEU A 81 -1.65 -12.95 8.52
C LEU A 81 -2.01 -11.58 9.08
N TRP A 82 -1.57 -10.50 8.41
CA TRP A 82 -1.80 -9.13 8.85
C TRP A 82 -1.39 -8.92 10.31
N SER A 83 -0.16 -9.38 10.65
CA SER A 83 0.28 -9.38 12.05
C SER A 83 0.27 -7.97 12.66
N PRO A 84 0.01 -7.82 13.97
CA PRO A 84 0.03 -6.52 14.64
C PRO A 84 1.35 -5.75 14.45
N SER A 85 2.48 -6.45 14.48
CA SER A 85 3.81 -5.87 14.20
C SER A 85 3.91 -5.32 12.78
N PHE A 86 3.37 -6.04 11.79
CA PHE A 86 3.31 -5.58 10.39
C PHE A 86 2.46 -4.31 10.25
N VAL A 87 1.29 -4.27 10.89
CA VAL A 87 0.40 -3.11 10.87
C VAL A 87 1.07 -1.88 11.47
N LEU A 88 1.66 -2.00 12.66
CA LEU A 88 2.33 -0.88 13.32
C LEU A 88 3.50 -0.36 12.48
N LEU A 89 4.33 -1.25 11.95
CA LEU A 89 5.49 -0.88 11.15
C LEU A 89 5.08 -0.19 9.83
N THR A 90 4.11 -0.76 9.13
CA THR A 90 3.64 -0.18 7.85
C THR A 90 2.91 1.14 8.04
N CYS A 91 2.09 1.27 9.09
CA CYS A 91 1.46 2.55 9.45
C CYS A 91 2.50 3.60 9.86
N GLY A 92 3.55 3.20 10.59
CA GLY A 92 4.65 4.08 10.94
C GLY A 92 5.36 4.63 9.72
N ILE A 93 5.74 3.76 8.78
CA ILE A 93 6.37 4.17 7.52
C ILE A 93 5.42 5.07 6.70
N ALA A 94 4.14 4.73 6.62
CA ALA A 94 3.16 5.53 5.89
C ALA A 94 3.00 6.93 6.50
N ALA A 95 2.92 7.06 7.83
CA ALA A 95 2.81 8.35 8.51
C ALA A 95 4.07 9.22 8.31
N LEU A 96 5.27 8.63 8.38
CA LEU A 96 6.53 9.32 8.09
C LEU A 96 6.60 9.79 6.63
N SER A 97 6.18 8.93 5.69
CA SER A 97 6.13 9.27 4.27
C SER A 97 5.15 10.42 4.01
N LEU A 98 4.01 10.42 4.71
CA LEU A 98 3.01 11.48 4.62
C LEU A 98 3.54 12.80 5.17
N ALA A 99 4.26 12.79 6.29
CA ALA A 99 4.93 13.98 6.84
C ALA A 99 5.96 14.55 5.85
N LEU A 100 6.75 13.67 5.20
CA LEU A 100 7.71 14.07 4.17
C LEU A 100 7.02 14.68 2.95
N LEU A 101 5.92 14.10 2.48
CA LEU A 101 5.14 14.64 1.37
C LEU A 101 4.54 16.02 1.69
N LEU A 102 4.00 16.21 2.89
CA LEU A 102 3.53 17.53 3.36
C LEU A 102 4.66 18.57 3.34
N TYR A 103 5.85 18.18 3.80
CA TYR A 103 7.01 19.07 3.74
C TYR A 103 7.36 19.48 2.31
N ILE A 104 7.43 18.52 1.39
CA ILE A 104 7.83 18.80 -0.01
C ILE A 104 6.77 19.60 -0.73
N ILE A 105 5.49 19.27 -0.54
CA ILE A 105 4.38 19.85 -1.31
C ILE A 105 3.92 21.16 -0.69
N ASP A 106 3.64 21.18 0.64
CA ASP A 106 2.98 22.33 1.28
C ASP A 106 3.98 23.35 1.80
N VAL A 107 5.14 22.92 2.33
CA VAL A 107 6.15 23.85 2.86
C VAL A 107 7.10 24.31 1.75
N LYS A 108 7.71 23.37 1.02
CA LYS A 108 8.62 23.68 -0.09
C LYS A 108 7.90 24.16 -1.36
N GLN A 109 6.56 24.05 -1.43
CA GLN A 109 5.73 24.42 -2.58
C GLN A 109 6.17 23.74 -3.89
N ASN A 110 6.79 22.58 -3.81
CA ASN A 110 7.24 21.83 -4.97
C ASN A 110 6.09 20.97 -5.53
N LYS A 111 5.29 21.56 -6.40
CA LYS A 111 4.09 20.94 -6.98
C LYS A 111 4.36 20.00 -8.16
N LYS A 112 5.62 19.82 -8.59
CA LYS A 112 5.95 18.98 -9.76
C LYS A 112 5.50 17.52 -9.60
N TRP A 113 5.62 16.98 -8.38
CA TRP A 113 5.22 15.60 -8.05
C TRP A 113 3.77 15.46 -7.60
N PHE A 114 3.09 16.59 -7.34
CA PHE A 114 1.72 16.61 -6.84
C PHE A 114 0.75 15.91 -7.81
N SER A 115 0.83 16.23 -9.11
CA SER A 115 -0.07 15.67 -10.12
C SER A 115 0.00 14.13 -10.19
N PHE A 116 1.16 13.53 -9.90
CA PHE A 116 1.29 12.07 -9.84
C PHE A 116 0.47 11.48 -8.70
N PHE A 117 0.64 11.99 -7.48
CA PHE A 117 -0.12 11.51 -6.32
C PHE A 117 -1.61 11.86 -6.42
N GLU A 118 -1.94 13.04 -6.93
CA GLU A 118 -3.31 13.48 -7.19
C GLU A 118 -4.03 12.55 -8.18
N ALA A 119 -3.33 12.09 -9.22
CA ALA A 119 -3.88 11.16 -10.20
C ALA A 119 -4.36 9.85 -9.55
N PHE A 120 -3.57 9.29 -8.61
CA PHE A 120 -3.97 8.10 -7.86
C PHE A 120 -5.06 8.39 -6.83
N GLY A 121 -4.98 9.55 -6.15
CA GLY A 121 -5.93 9.93 -5.10
C GLY A 121 -7.31 10.36 -5.62
N ALA A 122 -7.40 10.83 -6.85
CA ALA A 122 -8.66 11.31 -7.44
C ALA A 122 -9.66 10.18 -7.74
N ASN A 123 -9.16 9.00 -8.15
CA ASN A 123 -9.97 7.83 -8.52
C ASN A 123 -9.35 6.52 -7.99
N PRO A 124 -9.14 6.37 -6.69
CA PRO A 124 -8.37 5.24 -6.15
C PRO A 124 -9.01 3.89 -6.46
N LEU A 125 -10.34 3.79 -6.36
CA LEU A 125 -11.06 2.55 -6.60
C LEU A 125 -11.01 2.13 -8.08
N VAL A 126 -11.17 3.09 -9.00
CA VAL A 126 -11.10 2.82 -10.44
C VAL A 126 -9.73 2.29 -10.82
N ILE A 127 -8.67 2.93 -10.32
CA ILE A 127 -7.29 2.51 -10.57
C ILE A 127 -7.04 1.14 -9.95
N TYR A 128 -7.56 0.88 -8.76
CA TYR A 128 -7.44 -0.44 -8.11
C TYR A 128 -8.11 -1.54 -8.94
N VAL A 129 -9.38 -1.36 -9.32
CA VAL A 129 -10.11 -2.34 -10.14
C VAL A 129 -9.41 -2.55 -11.49
N PHE A 130 -9.00 -1.47 -12.13
CA PHE A 130 -8.25 -1.54 -13.38
C PHE A 130 -6.93 -2.30 -13.21
N SER A 131 -6.18 -2.05 -12.14
CA SER A 131 -4.93 -2.76 -11.87
C SER A 131 -5.13 -4.26 -11.65
N CYS A 132 -6.22 -4.66 -10.97
CA CYS A 132 -6.56 -6.07 -10.79
C CYS A 132 -6.90 -6.74 -12.13
N ILE A 133 -7.73 -6.10 -12.96
CA ILE A 133 -8.11 -6.62 -14.28
C ILE A 133 -6.88 -6.68 -15.20
N ALA A 134 -6.14 -5.58 -15.31
CA ALA A 134 -4.95 -5.51 -16.17
C ALA A 134 -3.88 -6.53 -15.73
N GLY A 135 -3.62 -6.64 -14.43
CA GLY A 135 -2.68 -7.63 -13.88
C GLY A 135 -3.12 -9.06 -14.18
N GLY A 136 -4.40 -9.38 -13.98
CA GLY A 136 -4.98 -10.68 -14.32
C GLY A 136 -4.85 -11.03 -15.81
N LEU A 137 -5.14 -10.08 -16.69
CA LEU A 137 -5.01 -10.27 -18.15
C LEU A 137 -3.54 -10.47 -18.58
N LEU A 138 -2.61 -9.69 -18.01
CA LEU A 138 -1.18 -9.82 -18.29
C LEU A 138 -0.64 -11.20 -17.86
N VAL A 139 -1.13 -11.74 -16.75
CA VAL A 139 -0.78 -13.09 -16.30
C VAL A 139 -1.44 -14.15 -17.19
N HIS A 140 -2.74 -14.00 -17.49
CA HIS A 140 -3.49 -14.96 -18.31
C HIS A 140 -2.89 -15.13 -19.72
N TRP A 141 -2.48 -14.05 -20.34
CA TRP A 141 -1.83 -14.06 -21.67
C TRP A 141 -0.32 -14.30 -21.64
N HIS A 142 0.23 -14.67 -20.49
CA HIS A 142 1.68 -14.87 -20.29
C HIS A 142 2.56 -13.67 -20.69
N ILE A 143 1.98 -12.48 -20.87
CA ILE A 143 2.72 -11.25 -21.20
C ILE A 143 3.71 -10.92 -20.09
N HIS A 144 3.30 -11.08 -18.83
CA HIS A 144 4.16 -10.87 -17.67
C HIS A 144 5.46 -11.69 -17.77
N THR A 145 5.35 -13.00 -17.98
CA THR A 145 6.50 -13.91 -18.06
C THR A 145 7.34 -13.65 -19.31
N THR A 146 6.71 -13.34 -20.44
CA THR A 146 7.39 -13.01 -21.69
C THR A 146 8.21 -11.73 -21.60
N VAL A 147 7.62 -10.65 -21.09
CA VAL A 147 8.32 -9.37 -20.89
C VAL A 147 9.43 -9.50 -19.86
N PHE A 148 9.16 -10.20 -18.75
CA PHE A 148 10.17 -10.42 -17.73
C PHE A 148 11.37 -11.23 -18.25
N ASN A 149 11.13 -12.39 -18.84
CA ASN A 149 12.20 -13.31 -19.25
C ASN A 149 12.98 -12.81 -20.47
N ASN A 150 12.30 -12.18 -21.43
CA ASN A 150 12.92 -11.81 -22.70
C ASN A 150 13.52 -10.39 -22.70
N LEU A 151 13.02 -9.50 -21.83
CA LEU A 151 13.44 -8.09 -21.82
C LEU A 151 14.10 -7.70 -20.50
N LEU A 152 13.40 -7.87 -19.38
CA LEU A 152 13.84 -7.30 -18.12
C LEU A 152 14.95 -8.13 -17.44
N ASN A 153 14.80 -9.45 -17.44
CA ASN A 153 15.79 -10.34 -16.81
C ASN A 153 17.15 -10.32 -17.50
N PRO A 154 17.27 -10.36 -18.85
CA PRO A 154 18.55 -10.24 -19.52
C PRO A 154 19.25 -8.90 -19.32
N LEU A 155 18.47 -7.80 -19.20
CA LEU A 155 19.03 -6.46 -19.07
C LEU A 155 19.40 -6.12 -17.61
N PHE A 156 18.59 -6.55 -16.65
CA PHE A 156 18.65 -6.08 -15.28
C PHE A 156 18.83 -7.19 -14.22
N GLY A 157 18.80 -8.46 -14.64
CA GLY A 157 18.81 -9.60 -13.73
C GLY A 157 17.47 -9.80 -12.99
N ASN A 158 17.37 -10.90 -12.24
CA ASN A 158 16.11 -11.32 -11.63
C ASN A 158 15.51 -10.30 -10.65
N TYR A 159 16.31 -9.78 -9.71
CA TYR A 159 15.80 -8.90 -8.64
C TYR A 159 15.47 -7.51 -9.16
N PHE A 160 16.43 -6.89 -9.87
CA PHE A 160 16.21 -5.54 -10.38
C PHE A 160 15.22 -5.51 -11.54
N GLY A 161 15.18 -6.56 -12.37
CA GLY A 161 14.16 -6.76 -13.40
C GLY A 161 12.74 -6.84 -12.82
N SER A 162 12.55 -7.56 -11.71
CA SER A 162 11.26 -7.61 -11.00
C SER A 162 10.86 -6.24 -10.45
N PHE A 163 11.80 -5.48 -9.89
CA PHE A 163 11.56 -4.11 -9.45
C PHE A 163 11.16 -3.21 -10.62
N MET A 164 11.86 -3.25 -11.74
CA MET A 164 11.54 -2.48 -12.94
C MET A 164 10.16 -2.83 -13.49
N TYR A 165 9.79 -4.12 -13.50
CA TYR A 165 8.44 -4.52 -13.88
C TYR A 165 7.38 -3.86 -13.00
N GLY A 166 7.58 -3.84 -11.68
CA GLY A 166 6.69 -3.16 -10.75
C GLY A 166 6.58 -1.66 -11.03
N VAL A 167 7.70 -0.99 -11.32
CA VAL A 167 7.73 0.43 -11.68
C VAL A 167 6.96 0.68 -12.98
N PHE A 168 7.17 -0.12 -14.02
CA PHE A 168 6.42 0.00 -15.28
C PHE A 168 4.93 -0.20 -15.09
N PHE A 169 4.54 -1.20 -14.30
CA PHE A 169 3.13 -1.46 -13.99
C PHE A 169 2.49 -0.31 -13.19
N LEU A 170 3.24 0.26 -12.25
CA LEU A 170 2.80 1.46 -11.51
C LEU A 170 2.59 2.65 -12.45
N LEU A 171 3.55 2.93 -13.35
CA LEU A 171 3.44 4.02 -14.31
C LEU A 171 2.28 3.81 -15.29
N PHE A 172 2.06 2.57 -15.73
CA PHE A 172 0.92 2.22 -16.58
C PHE A 172 -0.42 2.54 -15.90
N ASN A 173 -0.58 2.15 -14.64
CA ASN A 173 -1.77 2.50 -13.86
C ASN A 173 -1.87 4.01 -13.59
N GLY A 174 -0.72 4.66 -13.34
CA GLY A 174 -0.63 6.11 -13.15
C GLY A 174 -1.03 6.89 -14.40
N LEU A 175 -0.74 6.37 -15.60
CA LEU A 175 -1.17 6.97 -16.85
C LEU A 175 -2.70 7.03 -16.95
N LEU A 176 -3.39 5.94 -16.59
CA LEU A 176 -4.85 5.94 -16.54
C LEU A 176 -5.37 7.00 -15.55
N GLY A 177 -4.81 7.02 -14.33
CA GLY A 177 -5.17 8.02 -13.33
C GLY A 177 -4.96 9.45 -13.82
N TYR A 178 -3.82 9.71 -14.49
CA TYR A 178 -3.51 11.01 -15.06
C TYR A 178 -4.50 11.42 -16.16
N VAL A 179 -4.88 10.50 -17.04
CA VAL A 179 -5.89 10.76 -18.10
C VAL A 179 -7.25 11.10 -17.49
N LEU A 180 -7.69 10.36 -16.46
CA LEU A 180 -8.94 10.64 -15.76
C LEU A 180 -8.91 12.00 -15.07
N LEU A 181 -7.81 12.32 -14.39
CA LEU A 181 -7.60 13.60 -13.71
C LEU A 181 -7.65 14.77 -14.73
N LYS A 182 -6.92 14.65 -15.84
CA LYS A 182 -6.88 15.66 -16.90
C LYS A 182 -8.25 15.88 -17.53
N ARG A 183 -9.05 14.82 -17.66
CA ARG A 183 -10.43 14.91 -18.18
C ARG A 183 -11.45 15.32 -17.11
N LYS A 184 -11.00 15.57 -15.86
CA LYS A 184 -11.85 15.92 -14.70
C LYS A 184 -12.96 14.88 -14.43
N ILE A 185 -12.67 13.62 -14.71
CA ILE A 185 -13.57 12.49 -14.44
C ILE A 185 -13.28 12.00 -13.03
N TYR A 186 -14.23 12.15 -12.12
CA TYR A 186 -14.14 11.70 -10.73
C TYR A 186 -15.28 10.73 -10.47
N ILE A 187 -14.94 9.46 -10.31
CA ILE A 187 -15.92 8.40 -10.00
C ILE A 187 -15.90 8.23 -8.49
N LYS A 188 -16.91 8.79 -7.84
CA LYS A 188 -17.15 8.65 -6.40
C LYS A 188 -18.21 7.57 -6.20
N LEU A 189 -17.95 6.63 -5.30
CA LEU A 189 -18.91 5.66 -4.80
C LEU A 189 -19.47 6.15 -3.49
#